data_61116127b80c27c84fec81975a43c768
#
_entry.id   61116127b80c27c84fec81975a43c768
#
_cell.length_a   1.000
_cell.length_b   1.000
_cell.length_c   1.000
_cell.angle_alpha   90.00
_cell.angle_beta   90.00
_cell.angle_gamma   90.00
#
_symmetry.space_group_name_H-M   'P 1'
#
loop_
_entity.id
_entity.type
_entity.pdbx_description
1 polymer ?
#
loop_
_entity_poly.entity_id
_entity_poly.type
_entity_poly.pdbx_seq_one_letter_code
_entity_poly.pdbx_strand_id
1 'polypeptide(L)'
;MVHAPMSVSRIPTRQRIVNTALELFASKGITETTTRQIADFAQVNEVTLFRHFGNKHGLLLAVLQECLQKYLVLAEVGESFIMSDISSQSDLRRFLKYYIQSSLRALESVPELVRSLVGEAGQYPLESRQALAQGINQVNQTIATAMHDVLANSLLQYALPPIKLANLLNTCILGYAVLTLTSDVQTIWSDRNEFINTLVDILVQEVSPIVPAQPIVDIPAETSREILLQAKKFGVKDYAIAYLLFGTGLTALSITRLRLKDYQQQSNHGILFTNDSADDSTGKGRSVPLNQKIFGHRYGSATNNPLSAYLKTRKNDIKNDLKNDHKDLKNDNIDSMFNSMFISGDRKSLSLKEIEQLWTRWTQPYRNLDGSPLMIEQARHTWCIEMLARGIDVDSFCIISGLKAIELKAYQIRLNQKLAIDKAIALDS
;
A
#
# COMPACT_ATOMS: atom_id res chain seq x y z
N MET A 1 12.16 -34.70 51.70
CA MET A 1 11.20 -34.07 50.80
C MET A 1 11.18 -34.83 49.50
N VAL A 2 10.14 -35.59 49.26
CA VAL A 2 10.00 -36.47 48.10
C VAL A 2 9.48 -35.62 46.97
N HIS A 3 10.24 -35.48 45.89
CA HIS A 3 9.78 -34.83 44.67
C HIS A 3 8.67 -35.69 44.04
N ALA A 4 7.45 -35.11 43.93
CA ALA A 4 6.38 -35.69 43.15
C ALA A 4 6.77 -35.72 41.67
N PRO A 5 6.48 -36.79 40.91
CA PRO A 5 6.76 -36.84 39.49
C PRO A 5 5.79 -35.87 38.76
N MET A 6 6.35 -35.02 37.90
CA MET A 6 5.59 -34.16 36.98
C MET A 6 4.61 -35.05 36.20
N SER A 7 3.32 -34.77 36.28
CA SER A 7 2.27 -35.45 35.54
C SER A 7 2.50 -35.24 34.04
N VAL A 8 2.94 -36.27 33.33
CA VAL A 8 2.87 -36.31 31.87
C VAL A 8 1.41 -36.17 31.49
N SER A 9 1.03 -35.02 30.92
CA SER A 9 -0.33 -34.77 30.46
C SER A 9 -0.69 -35.81 29.40
N ARG A 10 -1.66 -36.71 29.71
CA ARG A 10 -2.12 -37.73 28.76
C ARG A 10 -2.73 -37.00 27.54
N ILE A 11 -2.14 -37.22 26.34
CA ILE A 11 -2.70 -36.72 25.08
C ILE A 11 -4.18 -37.14 24.99
N PRO A 12 -5.10 -36.20 24.70
CA PRO A 12 -6.51 -36.53 24.54
C PRO A 12 -6.74 -37.63 23.51
N THR A 13 -7.71 -38.51 23.75
CA THR A 13 -8.01 -39.66 22.89
C THR A 13 -8.22 -39.25 21.44
N ARG A 14 -8.92 -38.13 21.19
CA ARG A 14 -9.16 -37.57 19.85
C ARG A 14 -7.82 -37.27 19.16
N GLN A 15 -6.92 -36.55 19.83
CA GLN A 15 -5.63 -36.16 19.28
C GLN A 15 -4.72 -37.37 19.02
N ARG A 16 -4.76 -38.38 19.90
CA ARG A 16 -4.00 -39.63 19.71
C ARG A 16 -4.47 -40.36 18.45
N ILE A 17 -5.79 -40.44 18.21
CA ILE A 17 -6.34 -41.07 16.98
C ILE A 17 -5.89 -40.27 15.74
N VAL A 18 -5.96 -38.94 15.76
CA VAL A 18 -5.53 -38.09 14.64
C VAL A 18 -4.04 -38.25 14.33
N ASN A 19 -3.17 -38.24 15.37
CA ASN A 19 -1.74 -38.43 15.21
C ASN A 19 -1.42 -39.80 14.62
N THR A 20 -2.06 -40.87 15.13
CA THR A 20 -1.87 -42.23 14.61
C THR A 20 -2.38 -42.36 13.17
N ALA A 21 -3.51 -41.74 12.86
CA ALA A 21 -4.03 -41.74 11.49
C ALA A 21 -3.09 -40.98 10.53
N LEU A 22 -2.52 -39.86 10.95
CA LEU A 22 -1.54 -39.10 10.17
C LEU A 22 -0.31 -39.94 9.87
N GLU A 23 0.26 -40.63 10.85
CA GLU A 23 1.43 -41.52 10.66
C GLU A 23 1.13 -42.67 9.70
N LEU A 24 -0.04 -43.29 9.83
CA LEU A 24 -0.44 -44.40 8.96
C LEU A 24 -0.77 -43.91 7.53
N PHE A 25 -1.44 -42.81 7.38
CA PHE A 25 -1.72 -42.20 6.07
C PHE A 25 -0.43 -41.73 5.38
N ALA A 26 0.53 -41.16 6.15
CA ALA A 26 1.80 -40.74 5.63
C ALA A 26 2.72 -41.92 5.19
N SER A 27 2.57 -43.06 5.81
CA SER A 27 3.43 -44.25 5.53
C SER A 27 2.83 -45.24 4.56
N LYS A 28 1.51 -45.39 4.53
CA LYS A 28 0.81 -46.43 3.74
C LYS A 28 -0.19 -45.87 2.73
N GLY A 29 -0.46 -44.58 2.79
CA GLY A 29 -1.53 -43.95 2.02
C GLY A 29 -2.92 -44.07 2.69
N ILE A 30 -3.86 -43.27 2.16
CA ILE A 30 -5.23 -43.20 2.73
C ILE A 30 -6.00 -44.46 2.44
N THR A 31 -5.94 -44.97 1.18
CA THR A 31 -6.73 -46.11 0.71
C THR A 31 -6.32 -47.39 1.43
N GLU A 32 -5.02 -47.64 1.59
CA GLU A 32 -4.49 -48.87 2.19
C GLU A 32 -4.63 -48.90 3.73
N THR A 33 -4.93 -47.77 4.37
CA THR A 33 -5.08 -47.71 5.83
C THR A 33 -6.55 -47.94 6.24
N THR A 34 -6.82 -48.93 7.08
CA THR A 34 -8.18 -49.20 7.59
C THR A 34 -8.43 -48.52 8.94
N THR A 35 -9.71 -48.23 9.24
CA THR A 35 -10.15 -47.68 10.55
C THR A 35 -9.78 -48.60 11.71
N ARG A 36 -9.81 -49.91 11.49
CA ARG A 36 -9.43 -50.91 12.47
C ARG A 36 -7.93 -50.82 12.80
N GLN A 37 -7.07 -50.72 11.81
CA GLN A 37 -5.63 -50.52 12.02
C GLN A 37 -5.37 -49.25 12.81
N ILE A 38 -6.03 -48.14 12.46
CA ILE A 38 -5.89 -46.87 13.20
C ILE A 38 -6.32 -47.03 14.66
N ALA A 39 -7.46 -47.70 14.91
CA ALA A 39 -7.95 -47.96 16.25
C ALA A 39 -7.00 -48.81 17.08
N ASP A 40 -6.47 -49.89 16.49
CA ASP A 40 -5.50 -50.80 17.13
C ASP A 40 -4.20 -50.07 17.50
N PHE A 41 -3.62 -49.31 16.58
CA PHE A 41 -2.38 -48.55 16.84
C PHE A 41 -2.60 -47.37 17.81
N ALA A 42 -3.77 -46.74 17.76
CA ALA A 42 -4.16 -45.68 18.71
C ALA A 42 -4.58 -46.23 20.08
N GLN A 43 -4.57 -47.58 20.26
CA GLN A 43 -5.01 -48.24 21.49
C GLN A 43 -6.41 -47.82 21.92
N VAL A 44 -7.37 -47.85 21.01
CA VAL A 44 -8.79 -47.55 21.22
C VAL A 44 -9.65 -48.60 20.55
N ASN A 45 -10.91 -48.71 20.97
CA ASN A 45 -11.89 -49.50 20.24
C ASN A 45 -12.32 -48.72 18.95
N GLU A 46 -12.52 -49.44 17.86
CA GLU A 46 -13.00 -48.84 16.59
C GLU A 46 -14.35 -48.10 16.77
N VAL A 47 -15.20 -48.55 17.70
CA VAL A 47 -16.41 -47.81 18.11
C VAL A 47 -16.09 -46.42 18.67
N THR A 48 -14.99 -46.29 19.40
CA THR A 48 -14.52 -45.00 19.92
C THR A 48 -14.07 -44.08 18.81
N LEU A 49 -13.37 -44.62 17.81
CA LEU A 49 -12.98 -43.88 16.60
C LEU A 49 -14.21 -43.35 15.84
N PHE A 50 -15.20 -44.23 15.60
CA PHE A 50 -16.45 -43.81 14.94
C PHE A 50 -17.26 -42.80 15.72
N ARG A 51 -17.24 -42.88 17.06
CA ARG A 51 -17.89 -41.88 17.91
C ARG A 51 -17.26 -40.49 17.80
N HIS A 52 -15.97 -40.41 17.59
CA HIS A 52 -15.27 -39.11 17.45
C HIS A 52 -15.31 -38.53 16.04
N PHE A 53 -15.32 -39.36 15.00
CA PHE A 53 -15.13 -38.93 13.62
C PHE A 53 -16.24 -39.38 12.67
N GLY A 54 -17.21 -40.17 13.12
CA GLY A 54 -18.31 -40.69 12.33
C GLY A 54 -17.90 -41.79 11.33
N ASN A 55 -16.89 -41.53 10.53
CA ASN A 55 -16.37 -42.49 9.52
C ASN A 55 -14.91 -42.18 9.17
N LYS A 56 -14.32 -42.96 8.26
CA LYS A 56 -12.93 -42.75 7.77
C LYS A 56 -12.72 -41.38 7.14
N HIS A 57 -13.74 -40.83 6.47
CA HIS A 57 -13.63 -39.50 5.85
C HIS A 57 -13.66 -38.38 6.87
N GLY A 58 -14.46 -38.49 7.95
CA GLY A 58 -14.43 -37.54 9.06
C GLY A 58 -13.07 -37.53 9.79
N LEU A 59 -12.44 -38.71 9.91
CA LEU A 59 -11.07 -38.80 10.41
C LEU A 59 -10.05 -38.17 9.46
N LEU A 60 -10.17 -38.41 8.14
CA LEU A 60 -9.33 -37.77 7.14
C LEU A 60 -9.43 -36.24 7.21
N LEU A 61 -10.63 -35.70 7.35
CA LEU A 61 -10.82 -34.25 7.53
C LEU A 61 -10.09 -33.71 8.75
N ALA A 62 -10.15 -34.44 9.88
CA ALA A 62 -9.44 -34.04 11.10
C ALA A 62 -7.90 -34.10 10.92
N VAL A 63 -7.41 -35.09 10.20
CA VAL A 63 -5.96 -35.20 9.88
C VAL A 63 -5.54 -34.06 8.95
N LEU A 64 -6.31 -33.74 7.91
CA LEU A 64 -6.03 -32.63 7.02
C LEU A 64 -6.02 -31.28 7.76
N GLN A 65 -6.99 -31.05 8.65
CA GLN A 65 -7.01 -29.86 9.50
C GLN A 65 -5.77 -29.75 10.39
N GLU A 66 -5.34 -30.84 10.99
CA GLU A 66 -4.10 -30.88 11.81
C GLU A 66 -2.85 -30.59 11.00
N CYS A 67 -2.74 -31.17 9.79
CA CYS A 67 -1.62 -30.89 8.86
C CYS A 67 -1.59 -29.40 8.48
N LEU A 68 -2.74 -28.85 8.12
CA LEU A 68 -2.86 -27.45 7.75
C LEU A 68 -2.56 -26.50 8.90
N GLN A 69 -2.98 -26.84 10.14
CA GLN A 69 -2.62 -26.06 11.33
C GLN A 69 -1.11 -26.09 11.60
N LYS A 70 -0.46 -27.25 11.48
CA LYS A 70 1.00 -27.34 11.60
C LYS A 70 1.71 -26.52 10.53
N TYR A 71 1.19 -26.52 9.31
CA TYR A 71 1.69 -25.69 8.22
C TYR A 71 1.53 -24.18 8.52
N LEU A 72 0.39 -23.77 9.09
CA LEU A 72 0.14 -22.39 9.50
C LEU A 72 1.06 -21.97 10.65
N VAL A 73 1.28 -22.82 11.65
CA VAL A 73 2.21 -22.56 12.77
C VAL A 73 3.65 -22.38 12.25
N LEU A 74 4.07 -23.12 11.24
CA LEU A 74 5.36 -22.93 10.61
C LEU A 74 5.45 -21.59 9.87
N ALA A 75 4.34 -21.13 9.30
CA ALA A 75 4.23 -19.79 8.70
C ALA A 75 4.28 -18.69 9.77
N GLU A 76 3.54 -18.86 10.89
CA GLU A 76 3.51 -17.91 12.03
C GLU A 76 4.85 -17.82 12.77
N VAL A 77 5.59 -18.93 12.93
CA VAL A 77 6.94 -18.90 13.52
C VAL A 77 7.91 -18.17 12.59
N GLY A 78 7.71 -18.24 11.27
CA GLY A 78 8.40 -17.41 10.29
C GLY A 78 8.07 -15.93 10.44
N GLU A 79 6.81 -15.59 10.75
CA GLU A 79 6.36 -14.22 11.01
C GLU A 79 7.06 -13.60 12.22
N SER A 80 7.15 -14.31 13.32
CA SER A 80 7.74 -13.79 14.57
C SER A 80 9.21 -13.43 14.46
N PHE A 81 9.93 -14.04 13.50
CA PHE A 81 11.37 -13.84 13.33
C PHE A 81 11.75 -12.80 12.26
N ILE A 82 10.85 -12.46 11.31
CA ILE A 82 11.25 -11.75 10.08
C ILE A 82 10.40 -10.52 9.79
N MET A 83 9.19 -10.41 10.33
CA MET A 83 8.21 -9.40 9.90
C MET A 83 8.51 -7.97 10.38
N SER A 84 9.28 -7.78 11.45
CA SER A 84 9.60 -6.44 11.96
C SER A 84 10.63 -5.68 11.12
N ASP A 85 11.41 -6.37 10.27
CA ASP A 85 12.61 -5.81 9.63
C ASP A 85 12.65 -5.89 8.10
N ILE A 86 11.55 -6.28 7.43
CA ILE A 86 11.53 -6.31 5.96
C ILE A 86 11.39 -4.89 5.41
N SER A 87 12.51 -4.31 5.00
CA SER A 87 12.58 -2.97 4.42
C SER A 87 13.08 -2.96 2.97
N SER A 88 13.64 -4.07 2.49
CA SER A 88 14.29 -4.17 1.20
C SER A 88 13.86 -5.42 0.39
N GLN A 89 14.14 -5.40 -0.92
CA GLN A 89 13.96 -6.60 -1.77
C GLN A 89 14.79 -7.80 -1.29
N SER A 90 15.95 -7.56 -0.68
CA SER A 90 16.80 -8.64 -0.13
C SER A 90 16.17 -9.32 1.07
N ASP A 91 15.44 -8.56 1.92
CA ASP A 91 14.72 -9.13 3.06
C ASP A 91 13.52 -9.93 2.59
N LEU A 92 12.74 -9.40 1.63
CA LEU A 92 11.65 -10.12 1.00
C LEU A 92 12.12 -11.43 0.35
N ARG A 93 13.27 -11.40 -0.36
CA ARG A 93 13.89 -12.59 -0.94
C ARG A 93 14.20 -13.64 0.12
N ARG A 94 14.73 -13.23 1.26
CA ARG A 94 15.06 -14.13 2.40
C ARG A 94 13.78 -14.73 2.99
N PHE A 95 12.75 -13.92 3.19
CA PHE A 95 11.44 -14.38 3.66
C PHE A 95 10.82 -15.42 2.73
N LEU A 96 10.74 -15.13 1.43
CA LEU A 96 10.17 -16.05 0.44
C LEU A 96 10.94 -17.36 0.37
N LYS A 97 12.29 -17.32 0.38
CA LYS A 97 13.12 -18.52 0.42
C LYS A 97 12.82 -19.38 1.66
N TYR A 98 12.77 -18.76 2.83
CA TYR A 98 12.48 -19.47 4.07
C TYR A 98 11.08 -20.10 4.02
N TYR A 99 10.07 -19.35 3.59
CA TYR A 99 8.70 -19.84 3.46
C TYR A 99 8.60 -21.04 2.51
N ILE A 100 9.17 -20.93 1.30
CA ILE A 100 9.15 -22.02 0.31
C ILE A 100 9.87 -23.26 0.84
N GLN A 101 11.05 -23.10 1.44
CA GLN A 101 11.82 -24.21 2.00
C GLN A 101 11.06 -24.92 3.13
N SER A 102 10.45 -24.16 4.04
CA SER A 102 9.67 -24.72 5.15
C SER A 102 8.43 -25.44 4.65
N SER A 103 7.75 -24.89 3.67
CA SER A 103 6.58 -25.48 3.03
C SER A 103 6.90 -26.79 2.33
N LEU A 104 7.98 -26.83 1.56
CA LEU A 104 8.44 -28.07 0.89
C LEU A 104 8.82 -29.14 1.89
N ARG A 105 9.55 -28.80 2.98
CA ARG A 105 9.87 -29.76 4.05
C ARG A 105 8.62 -30.34 4.70
N ALA A 106 7.60 -29.50 4.93
CA ALA A 106 6.34 -29.96 5.51
C ALA A 106 5.64 -30.98 4.58
N LEU A 107 5.58 -30.69 3.27
CA LEU A 107 4.98 -31.63 2.28
C LEU A 107 5.82 -32.91 2.13
N GLU A 108 7.13 -32.82 2.12
CA GLU A 108 8.05 -33.97 2.05
C GLU A 108 7.97 -34.87 3.30
N SER A 109 7.53 -34.35 4.44
CA SER A 109 7.33 -35.15 5.66
C SER A 109 6.13 -36.09 5.60
N VAL A 110 5.23 -35.89 4.63
CA VAL A 110 3.98 -36.68 4.46
C VAL A 110 3.76 -37.10 2.99
N PRO A 111 4.73 -37.77 2.35
CA PRO A 111 4.72 -38.02 0.91
C PRO A 111 3.50 -38.83 0.44
N GLU A 112 3.15 -39.90 1.17
CA GLU A 112 2.00 -40.73 0.80
C GLU A 112 0.67 -40.00 0.93
N LEU A 113 0.57 -39.06 1.87
CA LEU A 113 -0.62 -38.20 1.98
C LEU A 113 -0.73 -37.28 0.75
N VAL A 114 0.38 -36.68 0.29
CA VAL A 114 0.41 -35.83 -0.93
C VAL A 114 0.05 -36.67 -2.16
N ARG A 115 0.63 -37.88 -2.31
CA ARG A 115 0.30 -38.81 -3.43
C ARG A 115 -1.18 -39.19 -3.44
N SER A 116 -1.74 -39.57 -2.28
CA SER A 116 -3.15 -39.91 -2.15
C SER A 116 -4.08 -38.73 -2.46
N LEU A 117 -3.73 -37.52 -2.01
CA LEU A 117 -4.51 -36.32 -2.32
C LEU A 117 -4.59 -36.05 -3.82
N VAL A 118 -3.50 -36.26 -4.55
CA VAL A 118 -3.46 -36.07 -6.00
C VAL A 118 -4.16 -37.21 -6.75
N GLY A 119 -3.86 -38.46 -6.38
CA GLY A 119 -4.39 -39.64 -7.08
C GLY A 119 -5.87 -39.90 -6.79
N GLU A 120 -6.35 -39.61 -5.60
CA GLU A 120 -7.66 -40.04 -5.11
C GLU A 120 -8.63 -38.88 -4.81
N ALA A 121 -8.18 -37.62 -4.82
CA ALA A 121 -8.99 -36.47 -4.42
C ALA A 121 -10.32 -36.34 -5.20
N GLY A 122 -10.34 -36.77 -6.44
CA GLY A 122 -11.54 -36.80 -7.28
C GLY A 122 -12.60 -37.79 -6.76
N GLN A 123 -12.18 -38.82 -6.01
CA GLN A 123 -13.04 -39.87 -5.43
C GLN A 123 -13.51 -39.52 -4.02
N TYR A 124 -12.98 -38.47 -3.41
CA TYR A 124 -13.37 -38.08 -2.08
C TYR A 124 -14.82 -37.52 -2.07
N PRO A 125 -15.59 -37.79 -0.98
CA PRO A 125 -16.87 -37.16 -0.79
C PRO A 125 -16.79 -35.64 -0.87
N LEU A 126 -17.89 -35.01 -1.25
CA LEU A 126 -17.99 -33.56 -1.40
C LEU A 126 -17.50 -32.79 -0.17
N GLU A 127 -17.87 -33.25 1.03
CA GLU A 127 -17.48 -32.67 2.30
C GLU A 127 -15.95 -32.66 2.51
N SER A 128 -15.28 -33.77 2.14
CA SER A 128 -13.80 -33.87 2.22
C SER A 128 -13.11 -32.93 1.24
N ARG A 129 -13.65 -32.81 0.02
CA ARG A 129 -13.12 -31.86 -0.97
C ARG A 129 -13.32 -30.40 -0.56
N GLN A 130 -14.48 -30.09 0.05
CA GLN A 130 -14.75 -28.76 0.57
C GLN A 130 -13.84 -28.40 1.74
N ALA A 131 -13.59 -29.32 2.66
CA ALA A 131 -12.68 -29.08 3.78
C ALA A 131 -11.23 -28.90 3.31
N LEU A 132 -10.77 -29.66 2.34
CA LEU A 132 -9.46 -29.46 1.71
C LEU A 132 -9.36 -28.06 1.08
N ALA A 133 -10.36 -27.66 0.30
CA ALA A 133 -10.40 -26.35 -0.32
C ALA A 133 -10.40 -25.21 0.73
N GLN A 134 -11.17 -25.36 1.81
CA GLN A 134 -11.20 -24.39 2.92
C GLN A 134 -9.82 -24.27 3.61
N GLY A 135 -9.14 -25.40 3.85
CA GLY A 135 -7.81 -25.40 4.44
C GLY A 135 -6.77 -24.71 3.56
N ILE A 136 -6.76 -25.01 2.25
CA ILE A 136 -5.89 -24.33 1.29
C ILE A 136 -6.17 -22.82 1.26
N ASN A 137 -7.44 -22.42 1.25
CA ASN A 137 -7.81 -21.01 1.30
C ASN A 137 -7.35 -20.33 2.59
N GLN A 138 -7.41 -21.01 3.72
CA GLN A 138 -6.92 -20.47 5.00
C GLN A 138 -5.41 -20.25 4.97
N VAL A 139 -4.62 -21.18 4.45
CA VAL A 139 -3.17 -21.01 4.23
C VAL A 139 -2.90 -19.79 3.34
N ASN A 140 -3.60 -19.69 2.21
CA ASN A 140 -3.44 -18.58 1.29
C ASN A 140 -3.79 -17.23 1.94
N GLN A 141 -4.85 -17.17 2.76
CA GLN A 141 -5.22 -15.96 3.50
C GLN A 141 -4.14 -15.54 4.51
N THR A 142 -3.62 -16.50 5.28
CA THR A 142 -2.55 -16.21 6.26
C THR A 142 -1.33 -15.60 5.58
N ILE A 143 -0.85 -16.20 4.49
CA ILE A 143 0.30 -15.69 3.73
C ILE A 143 -0.02 -14.35 3.05
N ALA A 144 -1.24 -14.17 2.55
CA ALA A 144 -1.66 -12.90 1.96
C ALA A 144 -1.66 -11.77 2.99
N THR A 145 -2.10 -12.04 4.23
CA THR A 145 -2.05 -11.09 5.34
C THR A 145 -0.61 -10.75 5.69
N ALA A 146 0.25 -11.77 5.84
CA ALA A 146 1.67 -11.58 6.08
C ALA A 146 2.34 -10.73 4.99
N MET A 147 2.10 -11.03 3.72
CA MET A 147 2.60 -10.24 2.59
C MET A 147 2.05 -8.80 2.61
N HIS A 148 0.79 -8.63 2.96
CA HIS A 148 0.18 -7.30 3.08
C HIS A 148 0.90 -6.46 4.16
N ASP A 149 1.13 -7.02 5.34
CA ASP A 149 1.78 -6.34 6.45
C ASP A 149 3.24 -5.97 6.13
N VAL A 150 3.97 -6.88 5.46
CA VAL A 150 5.31 -6.60 4.92
C VAL A 150 5.29 -5.41 3.97
N LEU A 151 4.37 -5.40 3.03
CA LEU A 151 4.24 -4.31 2.05
C LEU A 151 3.76 -3.01 2.71
N ALA A 152 2.85 -3.10 3.70
CA ALA A 152 2.39 -1.95 4.43
C ALA A 152 3.51 -1.22 5.18
N ASN A 153 4.49 -1.97 5.67
CA ASN A 153 5.63 -1.45 6.45
C ASN A 153 6.91 -1.24 5.62
N SER A 154 6.92 -1.55 4.32
CA SER A 154 8.07 -1.41 3.44
C SER A 154 7.82 -0.42 2.30
N LEU A 155 8.88 -0.07 1.58
CA LEU A 155 8.83 0.72 0.34
C LEU A 155 8.61 -0.14 -0.91
N LEU A 156 8.04 -1.31 -0.74
CA LEU A 156 7.84 -2.28 -1.80
C LEU A 156 6.38 -2.31 -2.24
N GLN A 157 6.15 -2.50 -3.53
CA GLN A 157 4.83 -2.61 -4.14
C GLN A 157 4.79 -3.79 -5.09
N TYR A 158 3.73 -4.58 -5.01
CA TYR A 158 3.43 -5.61 -6.00
C TYR A 158 2.44 -5.10 -7.04
N ALA A 159 2.60 -5.59 -8.28
CA ALA A 159 1.63 -5.35 -9.35
C ALA A 159 0.31 -6.09 -9.10
N LEU A 160 0.34 -7.21 -8.37
CA LEU A 160 -0.82 -8.04 -8.05
C LEU A 160 -1.23 -7.93 -6.58
N PRO A 161 -2.53 -8.10 -6.25
CA PRO A 161 -2.99 -8.18 -4.87
C PRO A 161 -2.31 -9.31 -4.09
N PRO A 162 -2.00 -9.14 -2.78
CA PRO A 162 -1.30 -10.14 -1.96
C PRO A 162 -1.95 -11.53 -1.99
N ILE A 163 -3.28 -11.61 -2.01
CA ILE A 163 -3.99 -12.90 -2.08
C ILE A 163 -3.72 -13.65 -3.38
N LYS A 164 -3.60 -12.97 -4.52
CA LYS A 164 -3.27 -13.61 -5.80
C LYS A 164 -1.83 -14.11 -5.83
N LEU A 165 -0.92 -13.37 -5.22
CA LEU A 165 0.48 -13.78 -5.08
C LEU A 165 0.62 -14.99 -4.16
N ALA A 166 -0.08 -15.01 -3.02
CA ALA A 166 -0.10 -16.14 -2.10
C ALA A 166 -0.67 -17.40 -2.79
N ASN A 167 -1.77 -17.26 -3.55
CA ASN A 167 -2.33 -18.36 -4.32
C ASN A 167 -1.34 -18.90 -5.35
N LEU A 168 -0.70 -18.03 -6.12
CA LEU A 168 0.31 -18.41 -7.10
C LEU A 168 1.50 -19.13 -6.45
N LEU A 169 2.03 -18.55 -5.39
CA LEU A 169 3.16 -19.11 -4.62
C LEU A 169 2.85 -20.51 -4.12
N ASN A 170 1.73 -20.70 -3.44
CA ASN A 170 1.34 -22.00 -2.89
C ASN A 170 0.99 -23.02 -3.98
N THR A 171 0.41 -22.58 -5.11
CA THR A 171 0.16 -23.46 -6.27
C THR A 171 1.48 -23.98 -6.85
N CYS A 172 2.50 -23.10 -6.99
CA CYS A 172 3.82 -23.50 -7.48
C CYS A 172 4.51 -24.49 -6.50
N ILE A 173 4.44 -24.21 -5.19
CA ILE A 173 5.03 -25.09 -4.15
C ILE A 173 4.37 -26.47 -4.18
N LEU A 174 3.03 -26.50 -4.20
CA LEU A 174 2.28 -27.77 -4.26
C LEU A 174 2.56 -28.52 -5.56
N GLY A 175 2.56 -27.81 -6.69
CA GLY A 175 2.88 -28.40 -8.00
C GLY A 175 4.27 -29.02 -8.04
N TYR A 176 5.27 -28.33 -7.51
CA TYR A 176 6.63 -28.86 -7.39
C TYR A 176 6.67 -30.10 -6.49
N ALA A 177 6.04 -30.06 -5.31
CA ALA A 177 6.00 -31.20 -4.39
C ALA A 177 5.32 -32.42 -5.02
N VAL A 178 4.20 -32.20 -5.74
CA VAL A 178 3.49 -33.27 -6.45
C VAL A 178 4.40 -33.90 -7.51
N LEU A 179 5.01 -33.09 -8.38
CA LEU A 179 5.91 -33.60 -9.43
C LEU A 179 7.07 -34.40 -8.83
N THR A 180 7.67 -33.88 -7.74
CA THR A 180 8.81 -34.52 -7.08
C THR A 180 8.43 -35.83 -6.38
N LEU A 181 7.24 -35.91 -5.79
CA LEU A 181 6.79 -37.06 -5.03
C LEU A 181 6.09 -38.13 -5.87
N THR A 182 5.65 -37.80 -7.09
CA THR A 182 4.91 -38.72 -7.98
C THR A 182 5.67 -39.14 -9.22
N SER A 183 6.81 -38.51 -9.53
CA SER A 183 7.62 -38.79 -10.70
C SER A 183 9.02 -39.27 -10.32
N ASP A 184 9.47 -40.37 -10.89
CA ASP A 184 10.81 -40.90 -10.71
C ASP A 184 11.86 -40.21 -11.60
N VAL A 185 11.42 -39.37 -12.55
CA VAL A 185 12.30 -38.67 -13.49
C VAL A 185 12.09 -37.16 -13.35
N GLN A 186 13.03 -36.51 -12.68
CA GLN A 186 13.08 -35.05 -12.61
C GLN A 186 13.95 -34.50 -13.73
N THR A 187 13.32 -33.98 -14.76
CA THR A 187 14.01 -33.35 -15.89
C THR A 187 13.79 -31.84 -15.99
N ILE A 188 12.87 -31.30 -15.19
CA ILE A 188 12.47 -29.88 -15.29
C ILE A 188 13.39 -28.98 -14.47
N TRP A 189 13.79 -29.43 -13.29
CA TRP A 189 14.67 -28.69 -12.36
C TRP A 189 15.90 -29.53 -12.06
N SER A 190 17.09 -28.94 -12.14
CA SER A 190 18.32 -29.67 -11.82
C SER A 190 18.39 -30.05 -10.34
N ASP A 191 17.87 -29.19 -9.47
CA ASP A 191 17.72 -29.46 -8.05
C ASP A 191 16.62 -28.55 -7.41
N ARG A 192 16.34 -28.80 -6.14
CA ARG A 192 15.40 -28.04 -5.32
C ARG A 192 15.75 -26.56 -5.23
N ASN A 193 17.01 -26.20 -5.17
CA ASN A 193 17.46 -24.83 -5.00
C ASN A 193 17.23 -24.02 -6.28
N GLU A 194 17.38 -24.65 -7.45
CA GLU A 194 17.06 -24.03 -8.72
C GLU A 194 15.59 -23.63 -8.77
N PHE A 195 14.68 -24.53 -8.40
CA PHE A 195 13.24 -24.20 -8.30
C PHE A 195 12.99 -23.04 -7.35
N ILE A 196 13.52 -23.12 -6.11
CA ILE A 196 13.34 -22.10 -5.09
C ILE A 196 13.86 -20.73 -5.56
N ASN A 197 15.07 -20.70 -6.11
CA ASN A 197 15.68 -19.46 -6.56
C ASN A 197 14.88 -18.84 -7.72
N THR A 198 14.50 -19.66 -8.70
CA THR A 198 13.71 -19.20 -9.86
C THR A 198 12.36 -18.64 -9.42
N LEU A 199 11.63 -19.33 -8.54
CA LEU A 199 10.34 -18.87 -8.05
C LEU A 199 10.49 -17.55 -7.26
N VAL A 200 11.50 -17.47 -6.40
CA VAL A 200 11.80 -16.23 -5.66
C VAL A 200 12.19 -15.10 -6.59
N ASP A 201 13.01 -15.36 -7.61
CA ASP A 201 13.42 -14.34 -8.58
C ASP A 201 12.22 -13.76 -9.34
N ILE A 202 11.32 -14.62 -9.81
CA ILE A 202 10.07 -14.18 -10.48
C ILE A 202 9.23 -13.32 -9.54
N LEU A 203 8.99 -13.79 -8.31
CA LEU A 203 8.15 -13.07 -7.35
C LEU A 203 8.77 -11.74 -6.90
N VAL A 204 10.10 -11.66 -6.78
CA VAL A 204 10.80 -10.43 -6.40
C VAL A 204 10.91 -9.45 -7.57
N GLN A 205 10.97 -9.92 -8.82
CA GLN A 205 10.95 -9.04 -10.00
C GLN A 205 9.64 -8.28 -10.16
N GLU A 206 8.52 -8.87 -9.73
CA GLU A 206 7.21 -8.22 -9.71
C GLU A 206 7.08 -7.15 -8.60
N VAL A 207 8.09 -7.06 -7.72
CA VAL A 207 8.14 -6.09 -6.63
C VAL A 207 8.99 -4.91 -7.08
N SER A 208 8.35 -3.82 -7.33
CA SER A 208 9.05 -2.56 -7.59
C SER A 208 9.27 -1.81 -6.29
N PRO A 209 10.46 -1.24 -6.05
CA PRO A 209 10.57 -0.21 -5.04
C PRO A 209 9.62 0.92 -5.39
N ILE A 210 8.92 1.48 -4.41
CA ILE A 210 8.20 2.74 -4.59
C ILE A 210 9.28 3.82 -4.74
N VAL A 211 9.85 3.89 -5.94
CA VAL A 211 10.70 5.01 -6.31
C VAL A 211 9.72 6.06 -6.80
N PRO A 212 9.58 7.19 -6.12
CA PRO A 212 8.93 8.34 -6.75
C PRO A 212 9.65 8.56 -8.07
N ALA A 213 8.90 8.80 -9.13
CA ALA A 213 9.45 9.04 -10.47
C ALA A 213 10.53 10.16 -10.48
N GLN A 214 10.52 10.99 -9.43
CA GLN A 214 11.57 11.92 -9.04
C GLN A 214 11.70 11.94 -7.51
N PRO A 215 12.92 12.13 -6.95
CA PRO A 215 13.09 12.23 -5.51
C PRO A 215 12.24 13.39 -4.96
N ILE A 216 11.53 13.13 -3.85
CA ILE A 216 10.77 14.18 -3.18
C ILE A 216 11.75 15.18 -2.58
N VAL A 217 11.85 16.32 -3.22
CA VAL A 217 12.66 17.44 -2.75
C VAL A 217 11.73 18.56 -2.33
N ASP A 218 11.77 18.91 -1.06
CA ASP A 218 11.04 20.05 -0.51
C ASP A 218 11.90 21.31 -0.49
N ILE A 219 11.26 22.45 -0.62
CA ILE A 219 11.91 23.75 -0.55
C ILE A 219 12.02 24.13 0.93
N PRO A 220 13.20 24.59 1.41
CA PRO A 220 13.34 25.07 2.79
C PRO A 220 12.32 26.16 3.13
N ALA A 221 11.86 26.20 4.39
CA ALA A 221 10.84 27.15 4.86
C ALA A 221 11.19 28.60 4.57
N GLU A 222 12.44 29.01 4.81
CA GLU A 222 12.93 30.36 4.54
C GLU A 222 12.89 30.69 3.04
N THR A 223 13.39 29.80 2.20
CA THR A 223 13.33 29.96 0.73
C THR A 223 11.88 30.03 0.22
N SER A 224 10.99 29.19 0.74
CA SER A 224 9.56 29.24 0.40
C SER A 224 8.92 30.57 0.76
N ARG A 225 9.29 31.15 1.91
CA ARG A 225 8.86 32.48 2.35
C ARG A 225 9.38 33.57 1.41
N GLU A 226 10.64 33.49 1.04
CA GLU A 226 11.26 34.46 0.14
C GLU A 226 10.61 34.41 -1.26
N ILE A 227 10.29 33.23 -1.78
CA ILE A 227 9.55 33.07 -3.06
C ILE A 227 8.18 33.75 -2.97
N LEU A 228 7.43 33.55 -1.87
CA LEU A 228 6.16 34.25 -1.64
C LEU A 228 6.31 35.77 -1.61
N LEU A 229 7.37 36.30 -1.00
CA LEU A 229 7.66 37.72 -0.99
C LEU A 229 8.08 38.25 -2.38
N GLN A 230 8.84 37.46 -3.16
CA GLN A 230 9.16 37.80 -4.54
C GLN A 230 7.87 37.87 -5.38
N ALA A 231 7.03 36.84 -5.33
CA ALA A 231 5.77 36.84 -6.05
C ALA A 231 4.88 38.07 -5.69
N LYS A 232 4.87 38.48 -4.41
CA LYS A 232 4.17 39.68 -3.95
C LYS A 232 4.66 40.96 -4.64
N LYS A 233 5.96 41.08 -4.93
CA LYS A 233 6.53 42.26 -5.63
C LYS A 233 6.05 42.40 -7.07
N PHE A 234 5.70 41.27 -7.71
CA PHE A 234 5.18 41.28 -9.11
C PHE A 234 3.70 41.56 -9.20
N GLY A 235 2.94 41.47 -8.10
CA GLY A 235 1.56 41.88 -8.07
C GLY A 235 0.64 40.94 -7.29
N VAL A 236 -0.62 41.34 -7.18
CA VAL A 236 -1.63 40.64 -6.37
C VAL A 236 -1.96 39.27 -6.95
N LYS A 237 -1.98 39.14 -8.30
CA LYS A 237 -2.22 37.86 -9.00
C LYS A 237 -1.10 36.87 -8.72
N ASP A 238 0.15 37.29 -8.92
CA ASP A 238 1.33 36.49 -8.71
C ASP A 238 1.39 35.98 -7.28
N TYR A 239 1.13 36.88 -6.33
CA TYR A 239 1.12 36.55 -4.91
C TYR A 239 0.00 35.55 -4.55
N ALA A 240 -1.18 35.68 -5.16
CA ALA A 240 -2.29 34.73 -4.96
C ALA A 240 -1.96 33.34 -5.50
N ILE A 241 -1.32 33.24 -6.69
CA ILE A 241 -0.93 31.97 -7.28
C ILE A 241 0.14 31.29 -6.42
N ALA A 242 1.19 32.02 -6.03
CA ALA A 242 2.23 31.48 -5.14
C ALA A 242 1.65 31.02 -3.79
N TYR A 243 0.72 31.80 -3.22
CA TYR A 243 0.03 31.43 -1.99
C TYR A 243 -0.78 30.14 -2.12
N LEU A 244 -1.44 29.90 -3.27
CA LEU A 244 -2.16 28.65 -3.53
C LEU A 244 -1.18 27.47 -3.66
N LEU A 245 -0.08 27.61 -4.39
CA LEU A 245 0.91 26.56 -4.59
C LEU A 245 1.45 26.04 -3.23
N PHE A 246 1.83 26.95 -2.32
CA PHE A 246 2.38 26.60 -1.01
C PHE A 246 1.32 26.35 0.09
N GLY A 247 0.12 26.88 -0.08
CA GLY A 247 -0.92 26.82 0.96
C GLY A 247 -1.99 25.76 0.78
N THR A 248 -2.07 25.12 -0.39
CA THR A 248 -3.10 24.14 -0.71
C THR A 248 -2.56 22.84 -1.30
N GLY A 249 -1.29 22.80 -1.70
CA GLY A 249 -0.72 21.67 -2.41
C GLY A 249 -1.38 21.37 -3.76
N LEU A 250 -2.05 22.36 -4.36
CA LEU A 250 -2.55 22.23 -5.72
C LEU A 250 -1.40 22.20 -6.72
N THR A 251 -1.56 21.42 -7.79
CA THR A 251 -0.62 21.44 -8.91
C THR A 251 -0.83 22.73 -9.74
N ALA A 252 0.18 23.10 -10.51
CA ALA A 252 0.05 24.23 -11.45
C ALA A 252 -1.13 24.02 -12.42
N LEU A 253 -1.32 22.80 -12.91
CA LEU A 253 -2.44 22.44 -13.78
C LEU A 253 -3.78 22.61 -13.07
N SER A 254 -3.90 22.22 -11.81
CA SER A 254 -5.13 22.42 -11.01
C SER A 254 -5.48 23.90 -10.90
N ILE A 255 -4.47 24.74 -10.66
CA ILE A 255 -4.67 26.20 -10.55
C ILE A 255 -5.21 26.80 -11.85
N THR A 256 -4.76 26.33 -13.02
CA THR A 256 -5.30 26.84 -14.32
C THR A 256 -6.77 26.52 -14.51
N ARG A 257 -7.27 25.45 -13.89
CA ARG A 257 -8.65 24.97 -14.01
C ARG A 257 -9.62 25.59 -12.99
N LEU A 258 -9.12 26.31 -11.98
CA LEU A 258 -9.95 26.94 -10.97
C LEU A 258 -10.89 27.97 -11.56
N ARG A 259 -12.14 27.91 -11.13
CA ARG A 259 -13.19 28.87 -11.46
C ARG A 259 -13.54 29.73 -10.25
N LEU A 260 -14.12 30.91 -10.45
CA LEU A 260 -14.53 31.78 -9.35
C LEU A 260 -15.51 31.12 -8.38
N LYS A 261 -16.36 30.22 -8.86
CA LYS A 261 -17.33 29.46 -8.06
C LYS A 261 -16.68 28.39 -7.16
N ASP A 262 -15.45 27.99 -7.47
CA ASP A 262 -14.75 26.90 -6.76
C ASP A 262 -14.17 27.37 -5.44
N TYR A 263 -14.20 28.68 -5.15
CA TYR A 263 -13.80 29.22 -3.84
C TYR A 263 -15.01 29.55 -3.00
N GLN A 264 -15.09 28.95 -1.82
CA GLN A 264 -16.10 29.25 -0.82
C GLN A 264 -15.44 29.75 0.46
N GLN A 265 -15.90 30.91 0.90
CA GLN A 265 -15.47 31.48 2.16
C GLN A 265 -16.44 31.07 3.27
N GLN A 266 -15.91 30.44 4.32
CA GLN A 266 -16.60 30.17 5.57
C GLN A 266 -16.14 31.15 6.65
N SER A 267 -16.80 31.13 7.82
CA SER A 267 -16.55 32.11 8.89
C SER A 267 -15.05 32.18 9.30
N ASN A 268 -14.35 31.06 9.37
CA ASN A 268 -12.98 30.99 9.87
C ASN A 268 -11.94 30.48 8.86
N HIS A 269 -12.33 29.99 7.68
CA HIS A 269 -11.43 29.48 6.65
C HIS A 269 -12.04 29.55 5.26
N GLY A 270 -11.20 29.50 4.24
CA GLY A 270 -11.59 29.34 2.85
C GLY A 270 -11.45 27.88 2.44
N ILE A 271 -12.32 27.42 1.56
CA ILE A 271 -12.26 26.09 0.95
C ILE A 271 -12.22 26.26 -0.56
N LEU A 272 -11.34 25.51 -1.21
CA LEU A 272 -11.28 25.37 -2.65
C LEU A 272 -11.81 23.99 -3.05
N PHE A 273 -12.68 23.97 -4.04
CA PHE A 273 -13.20 22.77 -4.67
C PHE A 273 -12.43 22.54 -5.98
N THR A 274 -11.84 21.37 -6.15
CA THR A 274 -11.06 21.05 -7.36
C THR A 274 -11.58 19.78 -8.00
N ASN A 275 -11.60 19.73 -9.32
CA ASN A 275 -11.98 18.55 -10.10
C ASN A 275 -10.72 17.80 -10.60
N ASP A 276 -9.69 17.70 -9.78
CA ASP A 276 -8.40 17.14 -10.13
C ASP A 276 -8.33 15.60 -10.08
N SER A 277 -9.37 14.92 -10.42
CA SER A 277 -9.29 13.47 -10.57
C SER A 277 -8.66 13.15 -11.93
N ALA A 278 -7.33 13.02 -11.96
CA ALA A 278 -6.64 12.50 -13.14
C ALA A 278 -6.92 11.00 -13.35
N ASP A 279 -7.53 10.32 -12.38
CA ASP A 279 -7.72 8.86 -12.38
C ASP A 279 -9.05 8.42 -11.74
N ASP A 280 -9.98 9.35 -11.52
CA ASP A 280 -11.21 9.01 -10.80
C ASP A 280 -12.39 8.83 -11.78
N SER A 281 -12.67 7.56 -12.09
CA SER A 281 -13.91 7.13 -12.74
C SER A 281 -15.18 7.55 -11.99
N THR A 282 -15.05 8.16 -10.79
CA THR A 282 -16.17 8.62 -9.94
C THR A 282 -16.51 10.09 -10.12
N GLY A 283 -15.67 10.90 -10.79
CA GLY A 283 -15.93 12.32 -11.06
C GLY A 283 -16.09 13.21 -9.81
N LYS A 284 -15.68 12.74 -8.63
CA LYS A 284 -15.77 13.49 -7.37
C LYS A 284 -14.57 14.40 -7.20
N GLY A 285 -14.79 15.72 -7.34
CA GLY A 285 -13.82 16.72 -6.96
C GLY A 285 -13.47 16.65 -5.47
N ARG A 286 -12.29 17.15 -5.10
CA ARG A 286 -11.85 17.24 -3.70
C ARG A 286 -11.99 18.64 -3.13
N SER A 287 -12.17 18.72 -1.81
CA SER A 287 -12.20 19.97 -1.06
C SER A 287 -10.85 20.18 -0.38
N VAL A 288 -10.20 21.29 -0.64
CA VAL A 288 -8.90 21.64 -0.05
C VAL A 288 -9.03 22.87 0.82
N PRO A 289 -8.68 22.80 2.11
CA PRO A 289 -8.69 23.97 2.96
C PRO A 289 -7.57 24.95 2.58
N LEU A 290 -7.87 26.23 2.59
CA LEU A 290 -6.89 27.27 2.36
C LEU A 290 -6.15 27.56 3.66
N ASN A 291 -4.90 27.14 3.76
CA ASN A 291 -4.09 27.29 4.98
C ASN A 291 -3.75 28.77 5.23
N GLN A 292 -4.12 29.27 6.40
CA GLN A 292 -3.79 30.62 6.84
C GLN A 292 -2.34 30.76 7.32
N LYS A 293 -1.76 29.65 7.82
CA LYS A 293 -0.37 29.57 8.23
C LYS A 293 0.38 28.65 7.26
N ILE A 294 1.49 29.12 6.74
CA ILE A 294 2.42 28.39 5.89
C ILE A 294 3.80 28.56 6.53
N PHE A 295 4.49 27.48 6.82
CA PHE A 295 5.82 27.48 7.51
C PHE A 295 5.84 28.33 8.77
N GLY A 296 4.82 28.20 9.62
CA GLY A 296 4.73 28.97 10.87
C GLY A 296 4.27 30.42 10.71
N HIS A 297 4.31 31.00 9.51
CA HIS A 297 3.92 32.39 9.25
C HIS A 297 2.46 32.50 8.84
N ARG A 298 1.77 33.50 9.34
CA ARG A 298 0.36 33.80 9.00
C ARG A 298 0.30 34.73 7.79
N TYR A 299 -0.41 34.29 6.75
CA TYR A 299 -0.60 35.03 5.50
C TYR A 299 -2.00 35.70 5.41
N GLY A 300 -2.54 36.09 6.56
CA GLY A 300 -3.83 36.76 6.64
C GLY A 300 -4.87 36.00 7.44
N SER A 301 -6.15 36.29 7.19
CA SER A 301 -7.33 35.64 7.78
C SER A 301 -8.15 34.95 6.69
N ALA A 302 -9.25 34.29 7.06
CA ALA A 302 -10.19 33.72 6.10
C ALA A 302 -10.70 34.75 5.07
N THR A 303 -10.87 36.00 5.51
CA THR A 303 -11.46 37.09 4.71
C THR A 303 -10.45 38.05 4.11
N ASN A 304 -9.22 38.04 4.62
CA ASN A 304 -8.15 38.93 4.17
C ASN A 304 -6.82 38.16 4.01
N ASN A 305 -6.65 37.53 2.87
CA ASN A 305 -5.49 36.75 2.47
C ASN A 305 -5.14 37.06 1.00
N PRO A 306 -4.00 36.61 0.47
CA PRO A 306 -3.58 36.91 -0.90
C PRO A 306 -4.62 36.55 -1.96
N LEU A 307 -5.32 35.40 -1.83
CA LEU A 307 -6.36 35.01 -2.77
C LEU A 307 -7.58 35.96 -2.68
N SER A 308 -8.06 36.28 -1.48
CA SER A 308 -9.20 37.19 -1.30
C SER A 308 -8.92 38.61 -1.81
N ALA A 309 -7.66 39.07 -1.67
CA ALA A 309 -7.22 40.34 -2.23
C ALA A 309 -7.30 40.34 -3.78
N TYR A 310 -6.76 39.26 -4.39
CA TYR A 310 -6.86 39.12 -5.84
C TYR A 310 -8.30 39.00 -6.33
N LEU A 311 -9.16 38.23 -5.67
CA LEU A 311 -10.57 38.06 -6.05
C LEU A 311 -11.36 39.37 -5.98
N LYS A 312 -11.01 40.28 -5.07
CA LYS A 312 -11.58 41.64 -5.05
C LYS A 312 -11.22 42.43 -6.33
N THR A 313 -9.93 42.42 -6.70
CA THR A 313 -9.48 43.04 -7.96
C THR A 313 -10.18 42.42 -9.14
N ARG A 314 -10.22 41.09 -9.20
CA ARG A 314 -10.87 40.32 -10.28
C ARG A 314 -12.35 40.66 -10.47
N LYS A 315 -13.11 40.82 -9.35
CA LYS A 315 -14.51 41.22 -9.36
C LYS A 315 -14.70 42.64 -9.90
N ASN A 316 -13.78 43.55 -9.58
CA ASN A 316 -13.83 44.93 -10.10
C ASN A 316 -13.55 44.97 -11.60
N ASP A 317 -12.58 44.17 -12.08
CA ASP A 317 -12.29 44.06 -13.51
C ASP A 317 -13.52 43.56 -14.29
N ILE A 318 -14.18 42.50 -13.81
CA ILE A 318 -15.41 41.96 -14.40
C ILE A 318 -16.53 43.06 -14.45
N LYS A 319 -16.71 43.82 -13.35
CA LYS A 319 -17.70 44.88 -13.32
C LYS A 319 -17.42 46.00 -14.32
N ASN A 320 -16.14 46.34 -14.51
CA ASN A 320 -15.72 47.36 -15.49
C ASN A 320 -15.92 46.86 -16.92
N ASP A 321 -15.57 45.59 -17.17
CA ASP A 321 -15.75 44.98 -18.47
C ASP A 321 -17.24 44.89 -18.88
N LEU A 322 -18.11 44.55 -17.94
CA LEU A 322 -19.56 44.54 -18.18
C LEU A 322 -20.17 45.95 -18.48
N LYS A 323 -19.56 47.02 -17.94
CA LYS A 323 -20.01 48.40 -18.21
C LYS A 323 -19.55 48.89 -19.58
N ASN A 324 -18.47 48.40 -20.13
CA ASN A 324 -17.86 48.89 -21.38
C ASN A 324 -18.39 48.20 -22.65
N ASP A 325 -19.53 47.49 -22.57
CA ASP A 325 -20.31 46.90 -23.69
C ASP A 325 -19.44 46.31 -24.81
N HIS A 326 -18.66 45.26 -24.47
CA HIS A 326 -17.77 44.58 -25.43
C HIS A 326 -18.56 43.68 -26.39
N LYS A 327 -19.08 44.29 -27.49
CA LYS A 327 -19.81 43.59 -28.55
C LYS A 327 -18.97 42.71 -29.46
N ASP A 328 -17.63 42.74 -29.33
CA ASP A 328 -16.72 42.09 -30.27
C ASP A 328 -16.02 40.82 -29.76
N LEU A 329 -16.38 40.30 -28.58
CA LEU A 329 -15.75 39.10 -28.04
C LEU A 329 -16.36 37.80 -28.59
N LYS A 330 -15.58 36.92 -29.18
CA LYS A 330 -16.00 35.57 -29.55
C LYS A 330 -16.47 34.79 -28.32
N ASN A 331 -17.52 33.97 -28.47
CA ASN A 331 -18.18 33.24 -27.36
C ASN A 331 -17.24 32.47 -26.42
N ASP A 332 -16.16 31.85 -26.92
CA ASP A 332 -15.21 31.08 -26.09
C ASP A 332 -14.38 31.95 -25.14
N ASN A 333 -14.14 33.20 -25.47
CA ASN A 333 -13.41 34.15 -24.61
C ASN A 333 -14.30 34.70 -23.47
N ILE A 334 -15.62 34.77 -23.70
CA ILE A 334 -16.56 35.27 -22.71
C ILE A 334 -16.61 34.33 -21.49
N ASP A 335 -16.72 33.03 -21.69
CA ASP A 335 -16.75 32.06 -20.57
C ASP A 335 -15.44 32.09 -19.74
N SER A 336 -14.30 32.12 -20.42
CA SER A 336 -13.00 32.23 -19.74
C SER A 336 -12.84 33.53 -18.96
N MET A 337 -13.27 34.65 -19.56
CA MET A 337 -13.16 35.96 -18.96
C MET A 337 -14.01 36.10 -17.70
N PHE A 338 -15.21 35.51 -17.64
CA PHE A 338 -16.11 35.68 -16.51
C PHE A 338 -16.02 34.57 -15.47
N ASN A 339 -15.66 33.34 -15.85
CA ASN A 339 -15.70 32.18 -14.99
C ASN A 339 -14.32 31.75 -14.46
N SER A 340 -13.23 31.93 -15.21
CA SER A 340 -11.90 31.53 -14.75
C SER A 340 -11.43 32.36 -13.55
N MET A 341 -10.86 31.68 -12.56
CA MET A 341 -10.30 32.36 -11.39
C MET A 341 -9.11 33.23 -11.79
N PHE A 342 -8.16 32.65 -12.54
CA PHE A 342 -6.98 33.35 -13.01
C PHE A 342 -7.01 33.55 -14.53
N ILE A 343 -6.70 34.76 -14.96
CA ILE A 343 -6.64 35.12 -16.38
C ILE A 343 -5.27 35.69 -16.72
N SER A 344 -4.92 35.49 -18.00
CA SER A 344 -3.73 36.08 -18.64
C SER A 344 -3.98 37.57 -19.01
N GLY A 345 -2.95 38.22 -19.56
CA GLY A 345 -3.03 39.61 -20.01
C GLY A 345 -4.00 39.81 -21.18
N ASP A 346 -4.21 38.79 -22.01
CA ASP A 346 -5.13 38.74 -23.13
C ASP A 346 -6.57 38.29 -22.76
N ARG A 347 -6.86 38.25 -21.45
CA ARG A 347 -8.19 37.91 -20.86
C ARG A 347 -8.65 36.46 -21.06
N LYS A 348 -7.74 35.54 -21.41
CA LYS A 348 -8.00 34.10 -21.45
C LYS A 348 -7.69 33.46 -20.12
N SER A 349 -8.16 32.23 -19.92
CA SER A 349 -7.71 31.41 -18.79
C SER A 349 -6.19 31.27 -18.78
N LEU A 350 -5.59 31.41 -17.59
CA LEU A 350 -4.14 31.28 -17.44
C LEU A 350 -3.69 29.86 -17.83
N SER A 351 -2.72 29.74 -18.69
CA SER A 351 -2.18 28.47 -19.15
C SER A 351 -1.10 27.92 -18.20
N LEU A 352 -0.85 26.60 -18.27
CA LEU A 352 0.21 25.96 -17.50
C LEU A 352 1.58 26.61 -17.77
N LYS A 353 1.89 26.86 -19.05
CA LYS A 353 3.15 27.50 -19.45
C LYS A 353 3.32 28.89 -18.84
N GLU A 354 2.25 29.65 -18.71
CA GLU A 354 2.33 30.97 -18.06
C GLU A 354 2.60 30.83 -16.56
N ILE A 355 1.97 29.87 -15.87
CA ILE A 355 2.28 29.63 -14.44
C ILE A 355 3.75 29.20 -14.28
N GLU A 356 4.28 28.35 -15.13
CA GLU A 356 5.69 27.94 -15.10
C GLU A 356 6.63 29.12 -15.35
N GLN A 357 6.27 30.03 -16.23
CA GLN A 357 7.02 31.29 -16.45
C GLN A 357 6.99 32.20 -15.22
N LEU A 358 5.83 32.31 -14.56
CA LEU A 358 5.72 33.04 -13.29
C LEU A 358 6.62 32.41 -12.23
N TRP A 359 6.55 31.08 -12.09
CA TRP A 359 7.39 30.34 -11.16
C TRP A 359 8.88 30.57 -11.40
N THR A 360 9.34 30.41 -12.63
CA THR A 360 10.74 30.65 -13.02
C THR A 360 11.17 32.07 -12.65
N ARG A 361 10.31 33.09 -12.86
CA ARG A 361 10.59 34.48 -12.51
C ARG A 361 10.75 34.69 -11.00
N TRP A 362 9.89 34.05 -10.19
CA TRP A 362 9.99 34.20 -8.73
C TRP A 362 11.14 33.43 -8.12
N THR A 363 11.53 32.32 -8.72
CA THR A 363 12.55 31.40 -8.21
C THR A 363 13.93 31.58 -8.82
N GLN A 364 14.11 32.53 -9.76
CA GLN A 364 15.38 32.79 -10.44
C GLN A 364 16.60 32.87 -9.51
N PRO A 365 16.55 33.50 -8.33
CA PRO A 365 17.70 33.63 -7.44
C PRO A 365 18.03 32.33 -6.65
N TYR A 366 17.11 31.35 -6.65
CA TYR A 366 17.21 30.18 -5.78
C TYR A 366 17.58 28.93 -6.56
N ARG A 367 18.30 28.02 -5.90
CA ARG A 367 18.72 26.73 -6.47
C ARG A 367 18.54 25.62 -5.44
N ASN A 368 18.38 24.40 -5.93
CA ASN A 368 18.52 23.19 -5.13
C ASN A 368 19.98 23.02 -4.66
N LEU A 369 20.21 22.12 -3.70
CA LEU A 369 21.55 21.82 -3.19
C LEU A 369 22.51 21.31 -4.27
N ASP A 370 22.02 20.70 -5.32
CA ASP A 370 22.78 20.23 -6.48
C ASP A 370 23.00 21.31 -7.56
N GLY A 371 22.57 22.57 -7.29
CA GLY A 371 22.66 23.70 -8.23
C GLY A 371 21.56 23.74 -9.28
N SER A 372 20.66 22.77 -9.35
CA SER A 372 19.53 22.75 -10.29
C SER A 372 18.48 23.83 -9.94
N PRO A 373 17.71 24.34 -10.92
CA PRO A 373 16.62 25.27 -10.66
C PRO A 373 15.51 24.61 -9.85
N LEU A 374 14.76 25.41 -9.08
CA LEU A 374 13.60 24.92 -8.36
C LEU A 374 12.47 24.59 -9.32
N MET A 375 11.92 23.40 -9.21
CA MET A 375 10.77 22.93 -9.98
C MET A 375 9.46 23.32 -9.28
N ILE A 376 8.42 23.60 -10.05
CA ILE A 376 7.12 24.06 -9.49
C ILE A 376 6.45 22.98 -8.63
N GLU A 377 6.67 21.71 -8.93
CA GLU A 377 6.18 20.55 -8.19
C GLU A 377 6.72 20.53 -6.75
N GLN A 378 7.89 21.10 -6.52
CA GLN A 378 8.49 21.19 -5.18
C GLN A 378 7.64 22.03 -4.21
N ALA A 379 6.84 22.99 -4.70
CA ALA A 379 5.88 23.71 -3.85
C ALA A 379 4.83 22.75 -3.25
N ARG A 380 4.30 21.82 -4.08
CA ARG A 380 3.40 20.77 -3.62
C ARG A 380 4.10 19.79 -2.66
N HIS A 381 5.32 19.37 -2.98
CA HIS A 381 6.11 18.50 -2.11
C HIS A 381 6.29 19.15 -0.72
N THR A 382 6.60 20.45 -0.72
CA THR A 382 6.79 21.22 0.51
C THR A 382 5.52 21.31 1.34
N TRP A 383 4.36 21.56 0.71
CA TRP A 383 3.07 21.55 1.38
C TRP A 383 2.73 20.18 1.97
N CYS A 384 2.97 19.08 1.21
CA CYS A 384 2.72 17.73 1.68
C CYS A 384 3.53 17.41 2.95
N ILE A 385 4.83 17.72 2.94
CA ILE A 385 5.71 17.48 4.08
C ILE A 385 5.30 18.35 5.28
N GLU A 386 4.93 19.61 5.06
CA GLU A 386 4.45 20.52 6.11
C GLU A 386 3.16 20.00 6.77
N MET A 387 2.20 19.48 5.99
CA MET A 387 0.94 18.95 6.52
C MET A 387 1.19 17.68 7.34
N LEU A 388 2.04 16.79 6.87
CA LEU A 388 2.43 15.58 7.61
C LEU A 388 3.20 15.93 8.90
N ALA A 389 4.10 16.92 8.86
CA ALA A 389 4.82 17.40 10.03
C ALA A 389 3.89 17.98 11.10
N ARG A 390 2.73 18.50 10.72
CA ARG A 390 1.68 18.98 11.63
C ARG A 390 0.82 17.86 12.22
N GLY A 391 1.04 16.62 11.83
CA GLY A 391 0.38 15.44 12.41
C GLY A 391 -0.99 15.11 11.82
N ILE A 392 -1.27 15.50 10.57
CA ILE A 392 -2.49 15.02 9.89
C ILE A 392 -2.40 13.52 9.71
N ASP A 393 -3.49 12.81 9.95
CA ASP A 393 -3.55 11.36 9.72
C ASP A 393 -3.57 11.03 8.21
N VAL A 394 -3.17 9.80 7.88
CA VAL A 394 -2.99 9.33 6.50
C VAL A 394 -4.28 9.43 5.68
N ASP A 395 -5.41 9.00 6.25
CA ASP A 395 -6.69 8.95 5.53
C ASP A 395 -7.19 10.36 5.20
N SER A 396 -7.20 11.26 6.20
CA SER A 396 -7.54 12.66 6.02
C SER A 396 -6.61 13.34 5.00
N PHE A 397 -5.31 13.01 5.05
CA PHE A 397 -4.35 13.59 4.12
C PHE A 397 -4.56 13.11 2.69
N CYS A 398 -4.85 11.83 2.47
CA CYS A 398 -5.19 11.30 1.14
C CYS A 398 -6.42 12.02 0.54
N ILE A 399 -7.43 12.28 1.36
CA ILE A 399 -8.65 12.99 0.93
C ILE A 399 -8.33 14.41 0.45
N ILE A 400 -7.57 15.20 1.23
CA ILE A 400 -7.30 16.60 0.90
C ILE A 400 -6.20 16.78 -0.15
N SER A 401 -5.22 15.87 -0.20
CA SER A 401 -4.12 15.94 -1.17
C SER A 401 -4.46 15.32 -2.52
N GLY A 402 -5.40 14.34 -2.55
CA GLY A 402 -5.69 13.52 -3.72
C GLY A 402 -4.57 12.53 -4.04
N LEU A 403 -3.64 12.30 -3.12
CA LEU A 403 -2.60 11.27 -3.23
C LEU A 403 -3.16 9.92 -2.78
N LYS A 404 -2.73 8.85 -3.41
CA LYS A 404 -2.97 7.48 -2.93
C LYS A 404 -2.08 7.20 -1.71
N ALA A 405 -2.53 6.34 -0.80
CA ALA A 405 -1.76 5.99 0.41
C ALA A 405 -0.33 5.51 0.10
N ILE A 406 -0.16 4.85 -1.05
CA ILE A 406 1.14 4.38 -1.52
C ILE A 406 2.10 5.53 -1.90
N GLU A 407 1.59 6.60 -2.51
CA GLU A 407 2.38 7.77 -2.89
C GLU A 407 2.80 8.57 -1.65
N LEU A 408 1.99 8.49 -0.59
CA LEU A 408 2.24 9.16 0.68
C LEU A 408 3.49 8.64 1.40
N LYS A 409 3.84 7.36 1.23
CA LYS A 409 5.03 6.77 1.87
C LYS A 409 6.33 7.53 1.53
N ALA A 410 6.48 7.97 0.30
CA ALA A 410 7.65 8.74 -0.13
C ALA A 410 7.78 10.06 0.65
N TYR A 411 6.65 10.72 0.92
CA TYR A 411 6.64 11.94 1.74
C TYR A 411 6.91 11.66 3.22
N GLN A 412 6.40 10.55 3.77
CA GLN A 412 6.69 10.13 5.15
C GLN A 412 8.18 9.86 5.36
N ILE A 413 8.83 9.19 4.39
CA ILE A 413 10.28 8.95 4.45
C ILE A 413 11.04 10.26 4.42
N ARG A 414 10.69 11.16 3.50
CA ARG A 414 11.34 12.46 3.44
C ARG A 414 11.14 13.26 4.72
N LEU A 415 9.95 13.23 5.33
CA LEU A 415 9.69 13.86 6.63
C LEU A 415 10.56 13.24 7.73
N ASN A 416 10.65 11.91 7.81
CA ASN A 416 11.48 11.23 8.81
C ASN A 416 12.96 11.60 8.68
N GLN A 417 13.49 11.68 7.44
CA GLN A 417 14.85 12.15 7.17
C GLN A 417 15.04 13.57 7.68
N LYS A 418 14.10 14.47 7.39
CA LYS A 418 14.16 15.87 7.84
C LYS A 418 14.14 15.97 9.38
N LEU A 419 13.22 15.27 10.03
CA LEU A 419 13.13 15.24 11.49
C LEU A 419 14.38 14.64 12.15
N ALA A 420 15.01 13.64 11.52
CA ALA A 420 16.26 13.08 12.02
C ALA A 420 17.41 14.07 11.94
N ILE A 421 17.51 14.83 10.84
CA ILE A 421 18.50 15.90 10.67
C ILE A 421 18.26 17.03 11.69
N ASP A 422 17.01 17.49 11.86
CA ASP A 422 16.66 18.54 12.82
C ASP A 422 17.00 18.12 14.26
N LYS A 423 16.74 16.84 14.62
CA LYS A 423 17.14 16.28 15.91
C LYS A 423 18.66 16.24 16.08
N ALA A 424 19.41 15.84 15.06
CA ALA A 424 20.87 15.82 15.12
C ALA A 424 21.45 17.21 15.32
N ILE A 425 20.93 18.22 14.60
CA ILE A 425 21.35 19.63 14.78
C ILE A 425 21.02 20.14 16.18
N ALA A 426 19.85 19.77 16.73
CA ALA A 426 19.44 20.19 18.08
C ALA A 426 20.30 19.56 19.21
N LEU A 427 21.05 18.48 18.94
CA LEU A 427 21.98 17.89 19.87
C LEU A 427 23.33 18.64 19.93
N ASP A 428 23.66 19.42 18.88
CA ASP A 428 24.89 20.21 18.80
C ASP A 428 24.72 21.68 19.31
N SER A 429 23.49 22.09 19.60
CA SER A 429 23.13 23.43 20.09
C SER A 429 22.80 23.42 21.58
#